data_83b7de7aecb19ed9f23a65605d56072d
#
_entry.id   83b7de7aecb19ed9f23a65605d56072d
#
_cell.length_a   1.000
_cell.length_b   1.000
_cell.length_c   1.000
_cell.angle_alpha   90.00
_cell.angle_beta   90.00
_cell.angle_gamma   90.00
#
_symmetry.space_group_name_H-M   'P 1'
#
loop_
_entity.id
_entity.type
_entity.pdbx_description
1 polymer ?
#
loop_
_entity_poly.entity_id
_entity_poly.type
_entity_poly.pdbx_seq_one_letter_code
_entity_poly.pdbx_strand_id
1 'polypeptide(L)'
;MAKFEKTINGNFDEILYKIEEGIINGSVSASLEESSDFRIGDTRCSVRVFERYSYMGGSRVSLSVTLFGNGDTIQLSAITSGGSQAMFFKINTFGEEAFLDKLREIL
;
A
#
# COMPACT_ATOMS: atom_id res chain seq x y z
N MET A 1 10.48 1.58 -8.46
CA MET A 1 9.63 1.77 -7.28
C MET A 1 8.84 3.04 -7.39
N ALA A 2 7.61 3.00 -6.93
CA ALA A 2 6.76 4.18 -6.87
C ALA A 2 6.40 4.46 -5.42
N LYS A 3 6.14 5.72 -5.10
CA LYS A 3 5.84 6.13 -3.73
C LYS A 3 4.72 7.15 -3.71
N PHE A 4 3.87 7.04 -2.70
CA PHE A 4 2.79 7.98 -2.45
C PHE A 4 2.73 8.26 -0.95
N GLU A 5 2.70 9.54 -0.59
CA GLU A 5 2.62 9.96 0.81
C GLU A 5 1.49 10.94 0.98
N LYS A 6 0.82 10.88 2.12
CA LYS A 6 -0.32 11.74 2.38
C LYS A 6 -0.51 11.90 3.89
N THR A 7 -0.91 13.09 4.30
CA THR A 7 -1.35 13.33 5.67
C THR A 7 -2.87 13.31 5.68
N ILE A 8 -3.45 12.53 6.57
CA ILE A 8 -4.89 12.31 6.67
C ILE A 8 -5.33 12.65 8.08
N ASN A 9 -6.44 13.36 8.20
CA ASN A 9 -7.06 13.58 9.49
C ASN A 9 -8.26 12.66 9.62
N GLY A 10 -8.31 11.87 10.69
CA GLY A 10 -9.39 10.94 10.89
C GLY A 10 -9.07 9.88 11.92
N ASN A 11 -9.86 8.82 11.90
CA ASN A 11 -9.72 7.70 12.82
C ASN A 11 -8.75 6.68 12.25
N PHE A 12 -7.73 6.34 13.02
CA PHE A 12 -6.66 5.43 12.58
C PHE A 12 -7.21 4.07 12.16
N ASP A 13 -8.05 3.47 12.99
CA ASP A 13 -8.55 2.13 12.70
C ASP A 13 -9.48 2.11 11.49
N GLU A 14 -10.29 3.13 11.33
CA GLU A 14 -11.17 3.24 10.17
C GLU A 14 -10.38 3.37 8.88
N ILE A 15 -9.33 4.17 8.90
CA ILE A 15 -8.48 4.36 7.72
C ILE A 15 -7.73 3.08 7.38
N LEU A 16 -7.19 2.41 8.39
CA LEU A 16 -6.50 1.15 8.19
C LEU A 16 -7.42 0.10 7.59
N TYR A 17 -8.63 -0.03 8.14
CA TYR A 17 -9.61 -0.98 7.64
C TYR A 17 -9.99 -0.67 6.18
N LYS A 18 -10.21 0.60 5.90
CA LYS A 18 -10.56 1.04 4.54
C LYS A 18 -9.48 0.69 3.54
N ILE A 19 -8.22 0.85 3.93
CA ILE A 19 -7.09 0.49 3.08
C ILE A 19 -7.06 -1.03 2.85
N GLU A 20 -7.15 -1.80 3.91
CA GLU A 20 -7.11 -3.26 3.81
C GLU A 20 -8.23 -3.78 2.91
N GLU A 21 -9.45 -3.36 3.17
CA GLU A 21 -10.61 -3.83 2.40
C GLU A 21 -10.56 -3.34 0.97
N GLY A 22 -10.16 -2.08 0.78
CA GLY A 22 -10.11 -1.51 -0.56
C GLY A 22 -9.06 -2.15 -1.45
N ILE A 23 -7.90 -2.45 -0.90
CA ILE A 23 -6.84 -3.10 -1.68
C ILE A 23 -7.22 -4.53 -2.02
N ILE A 24 -7.70 -5.30 -1.04
CA ILE A 24 -8.05 -6.70 -1.26
C ILE A 24 -9.21 -6.84 -2.23
N ASN A 25 -10.23 -5.99 -2.08
CA ASN A 25 -11.41 -6.06 -2.94
C ASN A 25 -11.22 -5.36 -4.28
N GLY A 26 -10.19 -4.53 -4.39
CA GLY A 26 -9.91 -3.76 -5.61
C GLY A 26 -9.18 -4.53 -6.69
N SER A 27 -8.65 -5.70 -6.38
CA SER A 27 -7.90 -6.51 -7.35
C SER A 27 -8.09 -7.99 -7.06
N VAL A 28 -8.34 -8.76 -8.10
CA VAL A 28 -8.62 -10.20 -7.97
C VAL A 28 -7.44 -10.95 -7.36
N SER A 29 -6.24 -10.57 -7.74
CA SER A 29 -5.04 -11.28 -7.29
C SER A 29 -4.38 -10.67 -6.05
N ALA A 30 -4.99 -9.64 -5.46
CA ALA A 30 -4.38 -8.98 -4.30
C ALA A 30 -4.49 -9.84 -3.05
N SER A 31 -3.43 -9.86 -2.28
CA SER A 31 -3.38 -10.57 -1.00
C SER A 31 -2.60 -9.76 0.01
N LEU A 32 -2.97 -9.92 1.28
CA LEU A 32 -2.20 -9.35 2.39
C LEU A 32 -1.15 -10.38 2.79
N GLU A 33 0.10 -10.02 2.63
CA GLU A 33 1.20 -10.96 2.87
C GLU A 33 1.76 -10.87 4.28
N GLU A 34 1.84 -9.65 4.83
CA GLU A 34 2.39 -9.48 6.16
C GLU A 34 1.83 -8.21 6.80
N SER A 35 1.83 -8.20 8.13
CA SER A 35 1.37 -7.04 8.88
C SER A 35 2.15 -6.90 10.17
N SER A 36 2.29 -5.66 10.63
CA SER A 36 2.98 -5.36 11.87
C SER A 36 2.34 -4.13 12.49
N ASP A 37 2.17 -4.14 13.80
CA ASP A 37 1.54 -3.04 14.52
C ASP A 37 2.35 -2.68 15.74
N PHE A 38 2.56 -1.39 15.96
CA PHE A 38 3.30 -0.85 17.08
C PHE A 38 2.52 0.26 17.76
N ARG A 39 2.69 0.40 19.05
CA ARG A 39 2.09 1.51 19.79
C ARG A 39 3.03 1.96 20.89
N ILE A 40 3.24 3.26 20.98
CA ILE A 40 3.97 3.88 22.09
C ILE A 40 3.14 5.08 22.54
N GLY A 41 2.53 4.99 23.72
CA GLY A 41 1.62 6.02 24.20
C GLY A 41 0.45 6.20 23.23
N ASP A 42 0.26 7.42 22.77
CA ASP A 42 -0.79 7.75 21.82
C ASP A 42 -0.34 7.63 20.36
N THR A 43 0.90 7.21 20.15
CA THR A 43 1.45 7.08 18.80
C THR A 43 1.34 5.65 18.33
N ARG A 44 0.84 5.46 17.12
CA ARG A 44 0.65 4.14 16.52
C ARG A 44 1.33 4.07 15.17
N CYS A 45 1.84 2.89 14.85
CA CYS A 45 2.41 2.63 13.55
C CYS A 45 1.92 1.26 13.08
N SER A 46 1.32 1.21 11.91
CA SER A 46 0.87 -0.04 11.31
C SER A 46 1.49 -0.18 9.95
N VAL A 47 2.01 -1.39 9.68
CA VAL A 47 2.61 -1.70 8.39
C VAL A 47 1.83 -2.86 7.79
N ARG A 48 1.49 -2.72 6.51
CA ARG A 48 0.78 -3.76 5.75
C ARG A 48 1.49 -3.97 4.44
N VAL A 49 1.79 -5.21 4.11
CA VAL A 49 2.42 -5.55 2.84
C VAL A 49 1.44 -6.39 2.03
N PHE A 50 1.09 -5.86 0.88
CA PHE A 50 0.18 -6.53 -0.06
C PHE A 50 0.96 -6.91 -1.29
N GLU A 51 0.47 -7.95 -2.00
CA GLU A 51 1.00 -8.31 -3.30
C GLU A 51 -0.13 -8.58 -4.26
N ARG A 52 0.15 -8.37 -5.53
CA ARG A 52 -0.75 -8.76 -6.62
C ARG A 52 0.05 -8.99 -7.88
N TYR A 53 -0.55 -9.62 -8.87
CA TYR A 53 0.10 -9.79 -10.16
C TYR A 53 -0.04 -8.52 -10.98
N SER A 54 1.02 -8.20 -11.71
CA SER A 54 1.02 -7.12 -12.69
C SER A 54 0.45 -7.64 -13.98
N TYR A 55 -0.48 -6.91 -14.58
CA TYR A 55 -1.07 -7.30 -15.85
C TYR A 55 -0.03 -7.35 -16.97
N MET A 56 0.86 -6.40 -16.95
CA MET A 56 1.79 -6.21 -18.06
C MET A 56 2.98 -7.15 -18.01
N GLY A 57 3.52 -7.39 -16.86
CA GLY A 57 4.74 -8.16 -16.71
C GLY A 57 4.57 -9.60 -16.29
N GLY A 58 3.37 -9.97 -15.86
CA GLY A 58 3.14 -11.29 -15.27
C GLY A 58 3.89 -11.50 -13.97
N SER A 59 4.48 -10.46 -13.41
CA SER A 59 5.27 -10.50 -12.18
C SER A 59 4.44 -10.04 -11.02
N ARG A 60 4.85 -10.40 -9.82
CA ARG A 60 4.20 -9.91 -8.62
C ARG A 60 4.73 -8.53 -8.28
N VAL A 61 3.84 -7.68 -7.80
CA VAL A 61 4.16 -6.33 -7.35
C VAL A 61 3.77 -6.23 -5.89
N SER A 62 4.66 -5.71 -5.06
CA SER A 62 4.41 -5.49 -3.63
C SER A 62 3.99 -4.06 -3.39
N LEU A 63 3.06 -3.88 -2.46
CA LEU A 63 2.67 -2.58 -1.95
C LEU A 63 2.87 -2.60 -0.44
N SER A 64 3.77 -1.76 0.05
CA SER A 64 4.01 -1.61 1.47
C SER A 64 3.34 -0.32 1.92
N VAL A 65 2.39 -0.42 2.84
CA VAL A 65 1.67 0.73 3.37
C VAL A 65 2.02 0.89 4.83
N THR A 66 2.46 2.08 5.20
CA THR A 66 2.75 2.43 6.58
C THR A 66 1.85 3.56 7.01
N LEU A 67 1.13 3.37 8.11
CA LEU A 67 0.35 4.42 8.76
C LEU A 67 1.02 4.77 10.08
N PHE A 68 1.32 6.04 10.25
CA PHE A 68 1.94 6.55 11.46
C PHE A 68 1.04 7.63 12.02
N GLY A 69 0.41 7.37 13.17
CA GLY A 69 -0.63 8.23 13.68
C GLY A 69 -0.42 8.67 15.11
N ASN A 70 -0.80 9.91 15.38
CA ASN A 70 -0.86 10.47 16.72
C ASN A 70 -2.14 11.28 16.82
N GLY A 71 -3.06 10.88 17.71
CA GLY A 71 -4.37 11.49 17.77
C GLY A 71 -5.11 11.32 16.45
N ASP A 72 -5.61 12.40 15.91
CA ASP A 72 -6.36 12.39 14.65
C ASP A 72 -5.49 12.62 13.43
N THR A 73 -4.20 12.79 13.61
CA THR A 73 -3.29 13.05 12.51
C THR A 73 -2.57 11.78 12.12
N ILE A 74 -2.71 11.39 10.86
CA ILE A 74 -2.15 10.15 10.34
C ILE A 74 -1.29 10.50 9.14
N GLN A 75 -0.06 10.00 9.14
CA GLN A 75 0.80 10.08 7.97
C GLN A 75 0.86 8.72 7.32
N LEU A 76 0.63 8.71 6.02
CA LEU A 76 0.65 7.50 5.23
C LEU A 76 1.81 7.53 4.28
N SER A 77 2.52 6.41 4.18
CA SER A 77 3.53 6.21 3.16
C SER A 77 3.25 4.89 2.49
N ALA A 78 3.17 4.90 1.17
CA ALA A 78 2.92 3.71 0.39
C ALA A 78 4.01 3.58 -0.67
N ILE A 79 4.66 2.43 -0.69
CA ILE A 79 5.79 2.20 -1.58
C ILE A 79 5.54 0.89 -2.32
N THR A 80 5.63 0.93 -3.63
CA THR A 80 5.50 -0.27 -4.44
C THR A 80 6.85 -0.69 -4.96
N SER A 81 7.03 -1.99 -5.05
CA SER A 81 8.22 -2.56 -5.66
C SER A 81 7.84 -3.85 -6.33
N GLY A 82 8.69 -4.34 -7.19
CA GLY A 82 8.49 -5.65 -7.70
C GLY A 82 8.81 -5.80 -9.13
N GLY A 83 8.53 -7.00 -9.56
CA GLY A 83 8.67 -7.36 -10.91
C GLY A 83 10.06 -7.79 -11.27
N SER A 84 10.16 -8.21 -12.50
CA SER A 84 11.42 -8.63 -13.04
C SER A 84 12.30 -7.44 -13.36
N GLN A 85 13.52 -7.68 -13.40
CA GLN A 85 14.53 -6.70 -13.67
C GLN A 85 14.68 -6.48 -15.16
N ALA A 86 15.56 -5.63 -15.48
CA ALA A 86 16.12 -5.57 -16.80
C ALA A 86 15.22 -4.91 -17.82
N MET A 87 15.06 -5.57 -18.94
CA MET A 87 14.51 -4.94 -20.11
C MET A 87 13.02 -4.61 -20.03
N PHE A 88 12.36 -5.04 -18.97
CA PHE A 88 10.93 -4.80 -18.80
C PHE A 88 10.65 -3.81 -17.68
N PHE A 89 11.61 -3.00 -17.31
CA PHE A 89 11.44 -2.11 -16.18
C PHE A 89 10.27 -1.12 -16.32
N LYS A 90 9.96 -0.70 -17.54
CA LYS A 90 8.82 0.19 -17.77
C LYS A 90 7.49 -0.50 -17.47
N ILE A 91 7.40 -1.76 -17.81
CA ILE A 91 6.20 -2.56 -17.54
C ILE A 91 6.03 -2.70 -16.03
N ASN A 92 7.12 -2.95 -15.33
CA ASN A 92 7.09 -3.03 -13.88
C ASN A 92 6.69 -1.69 -13.25
N THR A 93 7.17 -0.60 -13.81
CA THR A 93 6.81 0.73 -13.35
C THR A 93 5.30 0.98 -13.51
N PHE A 94 4.72 0.55 -14.62
CA PHE A 94 3.28 0.65 -14.81
C PHE A 94 2.53 -0.19 -13.78
N GLY A 95 3.01 -1.39 -13.51
CA GLY A 95 2.39 -2.26 -12.51
C GLY A 95 2.44 -1.64 -11.12
N GLU A 96 3.56 -1.05 -10.77
CA GLU A 96 3.74 -0.36 -9.49
C GLU A 96 2.81 0.83 -9.37
N GLU A 97 2.74 1.67 -10.41
CA GLU A 97 1.87 2.84 -10.41
C GLU A 97 0.40 2.44 -10.38
N ALA A 98 0.02 1.40 -11.12
CA ALA A 98 -1.35 0.94 -11.13
C ALA A 98 -1.80 0.44 -9.76
N PHE A 99 -0.91 -0.24 -9.05
CA PHE A 99 -1.22 -0.71 -7.70
C PHE A 99 -1.38 0.47 -6.76
N LEU A 100 -0.52 1.46 -6.89
CA LEU A 100 -0.56 2.66 -6.07
C LEU A 100 -1.83 3.46 -6.34
N ASP A 101 -2.29 3.48 -7.59
CA ASP A 101 -3.53 4.17 -7.96
C ASP A 101 -4.74 3.55 -7.26
N LYS A 102 -4.74 2.25 -7.04
CA LYS A 102 -5.81 1.61 -6.28
C LYS A 102 -5.91 2.19 -4.87
N LEU A 103 -4.76 2.42 -4.25
CA LEU A 103 -4.73 3.03 -2.93
C LEU A 103 -5.22 4.48 -2.98
N ARG A 104 -4.83 5.25 -3.99
CA ARG A 104 -5.28 6.63 -4.15
C ARG A 104 -6.79 6.70 -4.30
N GLU A 105 -7.39 5.77 -5.01
CA GLU A 105 -8.85 5.71 -5.18
C GLU A 105 -9.58 5.48 -3.87
N ILE A 106 -8.99 4.73 -2.96
CA ILE A 106 -9.58 4.43 -1.66
C ILE A 106 -9.57 5.65 -0.76
N LEU A 107 -8.55 6.45 -0.86
CA LEU A 107 -8.32 7.61 -0.03
C LEU A 107 -8.77 8.89 -0.72
#